data_9d4fb26f0f646ccd0bdd1e747599072c
#
_entry.id   9d4fb26f0f646ccd0bdd1e747599072c
#
_cell.length_a   1.000
_cell.length_b   1.000
_cell.length_c   1.000
_cell.angle_alpha   90.00
_cell.angle_beta   90.00
_cell.angle_gamma   90.00
#
_symmetry.space_group_name_H-M   'P 1'
#
loop_
_entity.id
_entity.type
_entity.pdbx_description
1 polymer ?
#
loop_
_entity_poly.entity_id
_entity_poly.type
_entity_poly.pdbx_seq_one_letter_code
_entity_poly.pdbx_strand_id
1 'polypeptide(L)'
;RAMRACRPGMAEYELEAELSYEFRKRGADAHAYTPIVAGGANACVLHYVSNDKILNDHTLVLIDAGCEVEGYAADITRTFPVNGRFNAAQKDVYEIVLAAQAAAIAATGPGRHFMEGHDAAVRVLTQGLVDLKLLTGDLDNLIENGDYKRFYMHRTGHWLGLDVHDAGEYKVGDAWTTLQPGMTLTVEPGLYIRPADDIPLALAGIGIRIEDDLRVTETGCHVFTTAPKAIAEIEEVMRHD
;
A
#
# COMPACT_ATOMS: atom_id res chain seq x y z
N ARG A 1 4.85 13.65 8.82
CA ARG A 1 6.17 14.18 9.16
C ARG A 1 7.23 13.61 8.24
N ALA A 2 7.27 12.29 8.01
CA ALA A 2 8.24 11.66 7.12
C ALA A 2 8.22 12.27 5.70
N MET A 3 7.03 12.50 5.11
CA MET A 3 6.89 13.18 3.82
C MET A 3 7.57 14.57 3.83
N ARG A 4 7.39 15.36 4.89
CA ARG A 4 8.02 16.69 5.02
C ARG A 4 9.53 16.63 5.25
N ALA A 5 10.04 15.55 5.82
CA ALA A 5 11.46 15.37 6.07
C ALA A 5 12.20 14.84 4.84
N CYS A 6 11.52 14.10 3.98
CA CYS A 6 12.11 13.40 2.83
C CYS A 6 12.78 14.36 1.84
N ARG A 7 14.04 14.03 1.47
CA ARG A 7 14.86 14.78 0.49
C ARG A 7 15.72 13.80 -0.30
N PRO A 8 16.04 14.14 -1.55
CA PRO A 8 17.09 13.43 -2.28
C PRO A 8 18.42 13.46 -1.49
N GLY A 9 19.10 12.32 -1.48
CA GLY A 9 20.39 12.16 -0.78
C GLY A 9 20.28 11.67 0.66
N MET A 10 19.08 11.61 1.27
CA MET A 10 18.86 10.95 2.56
C MET A 10 19.01 9.44 2.41
N ALA A 11 19.43 8.77 3.45
CA ALA A 11 19.32 7.32 3.54
C ALA A 11 17.93 6.89 4.02
N GLU A 12 17.49 5.70 3.61
CA GLU A 12 16.19 5.13 3.99
C GLU A 12 16.03 5.07 5.53
N TYR A 13 17.08 4.70 6.27
CA TYR A 13 17.05 4.66 7.75
C TYR A 13 16.88 6.06 8.40
N GLU A 14 17.21 7.16 7.70
CA GLU A 14 16.97 8.50 8.24
C GLU A 14 15.46 8.82 8.25
N LEU A 15 14.71 8.37 7.22
CA LEU A 15 13.24 8.45 7.23
C LEU A 15 12.60 7.51 8.26
N GLU A 16 13.16 6.31 8.44
CA GLU A 16 12.75 5.38 9.50
C GLU A 16 12.90 6.03 10.88
N ALA A 17 14.02 6.75 11.11
CA ALA A 17 14.25 7.47 12.36
C ALA A 17 13.20 8.58 12.61
N GLU A 18 12.74 9.28 11.56
CA GLU A 18 11.65 10.27 11.64
C GLU A 18 10.33 9.64 12.09
N LEU A 19 10.01 8.44 11.59
CA LEU A 19 8.82 7.67 11.99
C LEU A 19 8.94 7.22 13.45
N SER A 20 10.06 6.60 13.80
CA SER A 20 10.35 6.11 15.16
C SER A 20 10.25 7.24 16.19
N TYR A 21 10.81 8.40 15.86
CA TYR A 21 10.72 9.59 16.71
C TYR A 21 9.26 10.03 16.94
N GLU A 22 8.45 10.11 15.87
CA GLU A 22 7.04 10.54 16.00
C GLU A 22 6.21 9.50 16.77
N PHE A 23 6.38 8.23 16.50
CA PHE A 23 5.70 7.17 17.23
C PHE A 23 6.01 7.27 18.72
N ARG A 24 7.28 7.30 19.09
CA ARG A 24 7.67 7.37 20.50
C ARG A 24 7.28 8.67 21.18
N LYS A 25 7.41 9.80 20.49
CA LYS A 25 7.02 11.13 21.00
C LYS A 25 5.53 11.19 21.32
N ARG A 26 4.69 10.45 20.58
CA ARG A 26 3.24 10.42 20.78
C ARG A 26 2.78 9.33 21.74
N GLY A 27 3.70 8.59 22.34
CA GLY A 27 3.41 7.61 23.38
C GLY A 27 3.23 6.19 22.90
N ALA A 28 3.55 5.88 21.65
CA ALA A 28 3.54 4.50 21.18
C ALA A 28 4.50 3.64 22.02
N ASP A 29 4.10 2.40 22.30
CA ASP A 29 4.87 1.45 23.09
C ASP A 29 6.07 0.93 22.29
N ALA A 30 5.82 0.56 21.03
CA ALA A 30 6.79 0.03 20.09
C ALA A 30 6.37 0.30 18.63
N HIS A 31 7.20 -0.15 17.67
CA HIS A 31 6.75 -0.45 16.32
C HIS A 31 5.91 -1.71 16.35
N ALA A 32 4.81 -1.76 15.60
CA ALA A 32 4.00 -2.96 15.44
C ALA A 32 4.75 -4.06 14.65
N TYR A 33 5.65 -3.64 13.78
CA TYR A 33 6.54 -4.48 12.97
C TYR A 33 7.77 -3.66 12.53
N THR A 34 8.77 -4.34 11.95
CA THR A 34 9.95 -3.66 11.39
C THR A 34 9.52 -2.77 10.23
N PRO A 35 9.72 -1.45 10.29
CA PRO A 35 9.34 -0.54 9.23
C PRO A 35 10.01 -0.89 7.90
N ILE A 36 9.28 -0.70 6.82
CA ILE A 36 9.77 -0.77 5.45
C ILE A 36 9.93 0.66 4.95
N VAL A 37 11.13 1.03 4.53
CA VAL A 37 11.42 2.31 3.86
C VAL A 37 12.20 2.00 2.59
N ALA A 38 11.47 1.93 1.46
CA ALA A 38 11.96 1.35 0.23
C ALA A 38 12.03 2.40 -0.89
N GLY A 39 13.23 2.88 -1.21
CA GLY A 39 13.48 3.84 -2.29
C GLY A 39 13.61 3.20 -3.67
N GLY A 40 12.96 3.78 -4.69
CA GLY A 40 13.06 3.32 -6.08
C GLY A 40 12.67 1.86 -6.26
N ALA A 41 13.52 1.06 -6.90
CA ALA A 41 13.23 -0.34 -7.19
C ALA A 41 13.15 -1.24 -5.93
N ASN A 42 13.66 -0.80 -4.77
CA ASN A 42 13.48 -1.51 -3.50
C ASN A 42 12.00 -1.66 -3.14
N ALA A 43 11.16 -0.69 -3.55
CA ALA A 43 9.72 -0.75 -3.37
C ALA A 43 9.03 -1.93 -4.08
N CYS A 44 9.73 -2.61 -5.01
CA CYS A 44 9.24 -3.84 -5.63
C CYS A 44 9.55 -5.10 -4.81
N VAL A 45 10.17 -4.98 -3.64
CA VAL A 45 10.43 -6.07 -2.68
C VAL A 45 9.45 -5.89 -1.52
N LEU A 46 8.48 -6.80 -1.39
CA LEU A 46 7.32 -6.64 -0.50
C LEU A 46 7.70 -6.36 0.95
N HIS A 47 8.67 -7.11 1.50
CA HIS A 47 9.14 -6.97 2.87
C HIS A 47 10.61 -6.51 2.88
N TYR A 48 10.88 -5.35 2.25
CA TYR A 48 12.19 -4.73 2.24
C TYR A 48 12.46 -4.06 3.59
N VAL A 49 13.32 -4.63 4.39
CA VAL A 49 13.65 -4.14 5.76
C VAL A 49 15.11 -3.75 5.95
N SER A 50 15.90 -3.73 4.89
CA SER A 50 17.31 -3.32 4.99
C SER A 50 17.45 -1.82 5.26
N ASN A 51 16.60 -1.01 4.67
CA ASN A 51 16.51 0.44 4.85
C ASN A 51 17.86 1.17 4.81
N ASP A 52 18.81 0.71 3.98
CA ASP A 52 20.20 1.15 4.02
C ASP A 52 20.66 1.89 2.74
N LYS A 53 19.77 2.12 1.80
CA LYS A 53 20.11 2.78 0.52
C LYS A 53 19.81 4.28 0.56
N ILE A 54 20.46 4.98 -0.37
CA ILE A 54 20.23 6.42 -0.56
C ILE A 54 18.99 6.63 -1.42
N LEU A 55 18.13 7.53 -0.99
CA LEU A 55 16.97 7.98 -1.71
C LEU A 55 17.39 8.90 -2.87
N ASN A 56 17.20 8.43 -4.09
CA ASN A 56 17.60 9.16 -5.28
C ASN A 56 16.52 10.15 -5.71
N ASP A 57 16.96 11.26 -6.30
CA ASP A 57 16.05 12.22 -6.93
C ASP A 57 15.22 11.54 -8.04
N HIS A 58 14.01 12.05 -8.28
CA HIS A 58 13.05 11.55 -9.26
C HIS A 58 12.57 10.10 -9.04
N THR A 59 12.90 9.48 -7.92
CA THR A 59 12.34 8.15 -7.53
C THR A 59 11.17 8.30 -6.55
N LEU A 60 10.42 7.22 -6.37
CA LEU A 60 9.45 7.08 -5.29
C LEU A 60 10.12 6.47 -4.05
N VAL A 61 9.56 6.74 -2.88
CA VAL A 61 9.79 5.97 -1.66
C VAL A 61 8.47 5.42 -1.16
N LEU A 62 8.44 4.12 -0.91
CA LEU A 62 7.35 3.41 -0.26
C LEU A 62 7.71 3.26 1.22
N ILE A 63 6.86 3.74 2.09
CA ILE A 63 6.97 3.54 3.54
C ILE A 63 5.78 2.73 3.98
N ASP A 64 6.05 1.61 4.66
CA ASP A 64 5.10 0.74 5.30
C ASP A 64 5.50 0.63 6.76
N ALA A 65 4.72 1.26 7.64
CA ALA A 65 5.06 1.40 9.04
C ALA A 65 3.81 1.62 9.89
N GLY A 66 3.75 0.90 10.99
CA GLY A 66 2.76 1.05 12.03
C GLY A 66 3.39 1.05 13.42
N CYS A 67 2.69 1.64 14.38
CA CYS A 67 3.09 1.57 15.78
C CYS A 67 2.09 0.76 16.60
N GLU A 68 2.54 0.33 17.79
CA GLU A 68 1.71 -0.33 18.77
C GLU A 68 1.38 0.65 19.89
N VAL A 69 0.11 0.68 20.28
CA VAL A 69 -0.40 1.47 21.42
C VAL A 69 -1.32 0.58 22.26
N GLU A 70 -1.01 0.42 23.54
CA GLU A 70 -1.78 -0.42 24.46
C GLU A 70 -2.01 -1.85 23.94
N GLY A 71 -1.02 -2.40 23.25
CA GLY A 71 -1.04 -3.74 22.66
C GLY A 71 -1.76 -3.84 21.30
N TYR A 72 -2.30 -2.76 20.75
CA TYR A 72 -2.94 -2.77 19.43
C TYR A 72 -2.01 -2.25 18.34
N ALA A 73 -1.89 -3.01 17.27
CA ALA A 73 -1.11 -2.69 16.09
C ALA A 73 -1.86 -1.75 15.13
N ALA A 74 -1.12 -0.90 14.43
CA ALA A 74 -1.56 -0.18 13.24
C ALA A 74 -0.69 -0.60 12.05
N ASP A 75 -1.23 -0.46 10.83
CA ASP A 75 -0.55 -0.81 9.59
C ASP A 75 -0.88 0.18 8.47
N ILE A 76 0.11 0.94 8.02
CA ILE A 76 -0.13 2.02 7.06
C ILE A 76 0.99 2.06 6.03
N THR A 77 0.62 1.90 4.77
CA THR A 77 1.55 2.16 3.67
C THR A 77 1.21 3.44 2.92
N ARG A 78 2.22 4.24 2.63
CA ARG A 78 2.18 5.37 1.69
C ARG A 78 3.38 5.34 0.77
N THR A 79 3.13 5.66 -0.50
CA THR A 79 4.17 5.83 -1.50
C THR A 79 4.15 7.28 -1.99
N PHE A 80 5.30 7.93 -2.04
CA PHE A 80 5.40 9.34 -2.43
C PHE A 80 6.75 9.63 -3.11
N PRO A 81 6.85 10.71 -3.92
CA PRO A 81 8.09 11.06 -4.61
C PRO A 81 9.13 11.62 -3.65
N VAL A 82 10.38 11.16 -3.76
CA VAL A 82 11.49 11.60 -2.90
C VAL A 82 11.70 13.12 -2.96
N ASN A 83 11.47 13.72 -4.13
CA ASN A 83 11.63 15.18 -4.35
C ASN A 83 10.32 15.98 -4.26
N GLY A 84 9.23 15.36 -3.78
CA GLY A 84 7.94 16.04 -3.60
C GLY A 84 7.11 16.22 -4.87
N ARG A 85 7.50 15.65 -6.01
CA ARG A 85 6.80 15.77 -7.29
C ARG A 85 6.74 14.43 -8.03
N PHE A 86 5.53 13.95 -8.29
CA PHE A 86 5.33 12.79 -9.16
C PHE A 86 5.61 13.16 -10.62
N ASN A 87 6.38 12.33 -11.33
CA ASN A 87 6.43 12.40 -12.80
C ASN A 87 5.20 11.73 -13.43
N ALA A 88 5.05 11.85 -14.76
CA ALA A 88 3.86 11.32 -15.44
C ALA A 88 3.68 9.81 -15.25
N ALA A 89 4.72 9.01 -15.46
CA ALA A 89 4.64 7.54 -15.30
C ALA A 89 4.31 7.12 -13.86
N GLN A 90 4.88 7.82 -12.87
CA GLN A 90 4.56 7.59 -11.47
C GLN A 90 3.10 7.92 -11.14
N LYS A 91 2.56 9.03 -11.70
CA LYS A 91 1.14 9.40 -11.54
C LYS A 91 0.22 8.35 -12.12
N ASP A 92 0.49 7.91 -13.35
CA ASP A 92 -0.33 6.91 -14.04
C ASP A 92 -0.45 5.62 -13.20
N VAL A 93 0.68 5.09 -12.69
CA VAL A 93 0.67 3.89 -11.84
C VAL A 93 0.02 4.16 -10.49
N TYR A 94 0.29 5.33 -9.88
CA TYR A 94 -0.25 5.69 -8.57
C TYR A 94 -1.77 5.80 -8.58
N GLU A 95 -2.35 6.44 -9.62
CA GLU A 95 -3.80 6.60 -9.77
C GLU A 95 -4.51 5.25 -9.95
N ILE A 96 -3.87 4.29 -10.63
CA ILE A 96 -4.40 2.92 -10.74
C ILE A 96 -4.47 2.26 -9.35
N VAL A 97 -3.41 2.35 -8.55
CA VAL A 97 -3.39 1.75 -7.20
C VAL A 97 -4.38 2.46 -6.27
N LEU A 98 -4.48 3.78 -6.35
CA LEU A 98 -5.43 4.57 -5.56
C LEU A 98 -6.89 4.21 -5.91
N ALA A 99 -7.18 4.05 -7.21
CA ALA A 99 -8.50 3.61 -7.67
C ALA A 99 -8.81 2.17 -7.22
N ALA A 100 -7.81 1.27 -7.24
CA ALA A 100 -7.95 -0.09 -6.75
C ALA A 100 -8.25 -0.13 -5.25
N GLN A 101 -7.57 0.71 -4.45
CA GLN A 101 -7.84 0.84 -3.02
C GLN A 101 -9.27 1.36 -2.77
N ALA A 102 -9.69 2.37 -3.50
CA ALA A 102 -11.06 2.90 -3.37
C ALA A 102 -12.12 1.84 -3.71
N ALA A 103 -11.89 1.05 -4.76
CA ALA A 103 -12.78 -0.06 -5.15
C ALA A 103 -12.82 -1.16 -4.08
N ALA A 104 -11.67 -1.53 -3.50
CA ALA A 104 -11.60 -2.51 -2.42
C ALA A 104 -12.33 -2.04 -1.16
N ILE A 105 -12.12 -0.78 -0.75
CA ILE A 105 -12.82 -0.18 0.40
C ILE A 105 -14.34 -0.19 0.16
N ALA A 106 -14.79 0.19 -1.03
CA ALA A 106 -16.21 0.20 -1.38
C ALA A 106 -16.85 -1.21 -1.40
N ALA A 107 -16.05 -2.24 -1.67
CA ALA A 107 -16.48 -3.65 -1.63
C ALA A 107 -16.35 -4.27 -0.22
N THR A 108 -15.78 -3.56 0.77
CA THR A 108 -15.63 -4.02 2.15
C THR A 108 -16.81 -3.54 3.00
N GLY A 109 -17.53 -4.48 3.61
CA GLY A 109 -18.68 -4.14 4.45
C GLY A 109 -19.40 -5.36 5.04
N PRO A 110 -20.39 -5.15 5.91
CA PRO A 110 -21.09 -6.24 6.57
C PRO A 110 -21.83 -7.12 5.56
N GLY A 111 -21.76 -8.43 5.75
CA GLY A 111 -22.37 -9.43 4.87
C GLY A 111 -21.59 -9.74 3.59
N ARG A 112 -20.55 -8.97 3.28
CA ARG A 112 -19.58 -9.30 2.22
C ARG A 112 -18.60 -10.36 2.69
N HIS A 113 -18.05 -11.17 1.79
CA HIS A 113 -16.97 -12.07 2.17
C HIS A 113 -15.60 -11.38 2.06
N PHE A 114 -14.62 -11.87 2.83
CA PHE A 114 -13.30 -11.27 2.96
C PHE A 114 -12.60 -10.95 1.63
N MET A 115 -12.79 -11.78 0.61
CA MET A 115 -12.10 -11.61 -0.69
C MET A 115 -12.79 -10.64 -1.65
N GLU A 116 -14.01 -10.15 -1.39
CA GLU A 116 -14.67 -9.23 -2.33
C GLU A 116 -13.88 -7.94 -2.55
N GLY A 117 -13.22 -7.42 -1.50
CA GLY A 117 -12.31 -6.27 -1.62
C GLY A 117 -11.10 -6.59 -2.50
N HIS A 118 -10.52 -7.80 -2.35
CA HIS A 118 -9.42 -8.25 -3.19
C HIS A 118 -9.84 -8.38 -4.66
N ASP A 119 -10.96 -9.02 -4.92
CA ASP A 119 -11.47 -9.22 -6.28
C ASP A 119 -11.74 -7.88 -6.99
N ALA A 120 -12.29 -6.90 -6.25
CA ALA A 120 -12.48 -5.55 -6.75
C ALA A 120 -11.15 -4.84 -7.06
N ALA A 121 -10.15 -4.95 -6.19
CA ALA A 121 -8.81 -4.39 -6.43
C ALA A 121 -8.14 -5.04 -7.64
N VAL A 122 -8.14 -6.38 -7.73
CA VAL A 122 -7.54 -7.14 -8.83
C VAL A 122 -8.11 -6.69 -10.17
N ARG A 123 -9.43 -6.49 -10.25
CA ARG A 123 -10.07 -6.04 -11.50
C ARG A 123 -9.57 -4.68 -11.95
N VAL A 124 -9.47 -3.71 -11.03
CA VAL A 124 -8.97 -2.36 -11.34
C VAL A 124 -7.48 -2.39 -11.70
N LEU A 125 -6.66 -3.11 -10.92
CA LEU A 125 -5.22 -3.25 -11.18
C LEU A 125 -4.97 -3.91 -12.54
N THR A 126 -5.69 -4.99 -12.87
CA THR A 126 -5.52 -5.70 -14.15
C THR A 126 -5.92 -4.82 -15.33
N GLN A 127 -7.02 -4.06 -15.22
CA GLN A 127 -7.39 -3.09 -16.25
C GLN A 127 -6.30 -2.02 -16.41
N GLY A 128 -5.80 -1.47 -15.32
CA GLY A 128 -4.70 -0.50 -15.34
C GLY A 128 -3.42 -1.03 -15.99
N LEU A 129 -3.08 -2.31 -15.77
CA LEU A 129 -1.95 -2.97 -16.44
C LEU A 129 -2.16 -3.10 -17.95
N VAL A 130 -3.40 -3.32 -18.40
CA VAL A 130 -3.76 -3.30 -19.83
C VAL A 130 -3.61 -1.89 -20.40
N ASP A 131 -4.10 -0.87 -19.70
CA ASP A 131 -4.04 0.53 -20.14
C ASP A 131 -2.58 1.01 -20.23
N LEU A 132 -1.71 0.57 -19.32
CA LEU A 132 -0.25 0.79 -19.33
C LEU A 132 0.48 -0.06 -20.39
N LYS A 133 -0.23 -0.96 -21.09
CA LYS A 133 0.34 -1.91 -22.07
C LYS A 133 1.37 -2.89 -21.46
N LEU A 134 1.26 -3.15 -20.18
CA LEU A 134 2.04 -4.18 -19.46
C LEU A 134 1.40 -5.56 -19.58
N LEU A 135 0.10 -5.62 -19.81
CA LEU A 135 -0.66 -6.82 -20.19
C LEU A 135 -1.44 -6.58 -21.47
N THR A 136 -1.73 -7.66 -22.20
CA THR A 136 -2.52 -7.62 -23.44
C THR A 136 -3.48 -8.80 -23.46
N GLY A 137 -4.77 -8.55 -23.66
CA GLY A 137 -5.78 -9.57 -23.73
C GLY A 137 -7.13 -9.12 -23.17
N ASP A 138 -8.07 -10.06 -23.10
CA ASP A 138 -9.35 -9.86 -22.47
C ASP A 138 -9.21 -9.83 -20.94
N LEU A 139 -9.86 -8.88 -20.30
CA LEU A 139 -9.71 -8.62 -18.86
C LEU A 139 -10.06 -9.84 -17.99
N ASP A 140 -11.18 -10.49 -18.29
CA ASP A 140 -11.65 -11.61 -17.47
C ASP A 140 -10.72 -12.82 -17.62
N ASN A 141 -10.20 -13.07 -18.81
CA ASN A 141 -9.20 -14.10 -19.07
C ASN A 141 -7.87 -13.81 -18.34
N LEU A 142 -7.40 -12.56 -18.35
CA LEU A 142 -6.17 -12.16 -17.64
C LEU A 142 -6.30 -12.36 -16.12
N ILE A 143 -7.49 -12.10 -15.56
CA ILE A 143 -7.78 -12.31 -14.15
C ILE A 143 -7.84 -13.81 -13.84
N GLU A 144 -8.57 -14.59 -14.63
CA GLU A 144 -8.72 -16.04 -14.44
C GLU A 144 -7.38 -16.79 -14.53
N ASN A 145 -6.54 -16.41 -15.51
CA ASN A 145 -5.19 -16.96 -15.66
C ASN A 145 -4.22 -16.49 -14.58
N GLY A 146 -4.53 -15.39 -13.88
CA GLY A 146 -3.65 -14.79 -12.88
C GLY A 146 -2.46 -14.05 -13.47
N ASP A 147 -2.55 -13.54 -14.70
CA ASP A 147 -1.46 -12.85 -15.39
C ASP A 147 -1.03 -11.57 -14.65
N TYR A 148 -1.95 -10.93 -13.92
CA TYR A 148 -1.66 -9.78 -13.05
C TYR A 148 -0.67 -10.10 -11.92
N LYS A 149 -0.52 -11.37 -11.51
CA LYS A 149 0.33 -11.78 -10.38
C LYS A 149 1.81 -11.48 -10.58
N ARG A 150 2.24 -11.24 -11.81
CA ARG A 150 3.59 -10.72 -12.10
C ARG A 150 3.82 -9.35 -11.45
N PHE A 151 2.76 -8.54 -11.32
CA PHE A 151 2.81 -7.16 -10.86
C PHE A 151 2.12 -6.95 -9.51
N TYR A 152 1.20 -7.85 -9.14
CA TYR A 152 0.48 -7.83 -7.87
C TYR A 152 0.30 -9.25 -7.34
N MET A 153 1.10 -9.66 -6.37
CA MET A 153 1.27 -11.05 -5.97
C MET A 153 0.84 -11.36 -4.53
N HIS A 154 0.23 -10.41 -3.83
CA HIS A 154 -0.27 -10.61 -2.46
C HIS A 154 -1.77 -10.34 -2.35
N ARG A 155 -2.37 -10.65 -1.21
CA ARG A 155 -3.77 -10.30 -0.92
C ARG A 155 -3.89 -8.81 -0.64
N THR A 156 -5.11 -8.29 -0.81
CA THR A 156 -5.42 -6.86 -0.59
C THR A 156 -5.61 -6.53 0.90
N GLY A 157 -5.46 -7.47 1.82
CA GLY A 157 -5.59 -7.19 3.23
C GLY A 157 -5.48 -8.43 4.12
N HIS A 158 -5.41 -8.18 5.41
CA HIS A 158 -5.36 -9.15 6.49
C HIS A 158 -6.09 -8.64 7.74
N TRP A 159 -6.36 -9.53 8.70
CA TRP A 159 -6.87 -9.12 10.00
C TRP A 159 -5.83 -8.29 10.72
N LEU A 160 -6.30 -7.29 11.47
CA LEU A 160 -5.48 -6.37 12.25
C LEU A 160 -6.05 -6.28 13.67
N GLY A 161 -5.19 -6.34 14.69
CA GLY A 161 -5.62 -6.28 16.09
C GLY A 161 -4.46 -6.18 17.05
N LEU A 162 -4.31 -7.17 17.93
CA LEU A 162 -3.17 -7.26 18.85
C LEU A 162 -1.87 -7.57 18.12
N ASP A 163 -1.95 -8.27 17.03
CA ASP A 163 -0.84 -8.46 16.10
C ASP A 163 -1.14 -7.75 14.77
N VAL A 164 -0.10 -7.31 14.06
CA VAL A 164 -0.25 -6.70 12.73
C VAL A 164 -0.90 -7.68 11.75
N HIS A 165 -0.47 -8.94 11.74
CA HIS A 165 -1.16 -10.06 11.10
C HIS A 165 -1.91 -10.83 12.16
N ASP A 166 -3.08 -10.31 12.55
CA ASP A 166 -3.80 -10.83 13.70
C ASP A 166 -4.42 -12.19 13.44
N ALA A 167 -4.60 -12.94 14.53
CA ALA A 167 -5.23 -14.24 14.48
C ALA A 167 -6.70 -14.12 14.05
N GLY A 168 -7.11 -14.98 13.14
CA GLY A 168 -8.49 -15.02 12.65
C GLY A 168 -8.68 -16.00 11.52
N GLU A 169 -9.89 -16.50 11.38
CA GLU A 169 -10.24 -17.40 10.30
C GLU A 169 -10.55 -16.61 9.02
N TYR A 170 -9.75 -16.80 7.98
CA TYR A 170 -10.04 -16.29 6.64
C TYR A 170 -11.10 -17.11 5.92
N LYS A 171 -11.28 -18.38 6.33
CA LYS A 171 -12.29 -19.29 5.79
C LYS A 171 -12.96 -20.08 6.90
N VAL A 172 -14.24 -20.39 6.71
CA VAL A 172 -15.01 -21.34 7.50
C VAL A 172 -15.40 -22.49 6.57
N GLY A 173 -14.76 -23.63 6.72
CA GLY A 173 -14.80 -24.70 5.71
C GLY A 173 -14.18 -24.22 4.39
N ASP A 174 -14.91 -24.35 3.28
CA ASP A 174 -14.47 -23.88 1.96
C ASP A 174 -14.87 -22.45 1.64
N ALA A 175 -15.73 -21.82 2.45
CA ALA A 175 -16.23 -20.48 2.22
C ALA A 175 -15.33 -19.42 2.87
N TRP A 176 -15.14 -18.28 2.20
CA TRP A 176 -14.49 -17.12 2.80
C TRP A 176 -15.34 -16.56 3.93
N THR A 177 -14.68 -16.12 5.01
CA THR A 177 -15.33 -15.52 6.17
C THR A 177 -16.15 -14.31 5.76
N THR A 178 -17.41 -14.28 6.21
CA THR A 178 -18.30 -13.14 6.02
C THR A 178 -17.97 -12.05 7.01
N LEU A 179 -17.74 -10.84 6.51
CA LEU A 179 -17.41 -9.67 7.30
C LEU A 179 -18.60 -9.26 8.18
N GLN A 180 -18.31 -8.96 9.44
CA GLN A 180 -19.29 -8.54 10.45
C GLN A 180 -18.88 -7.22 11.08
N PRO A 181 -19.83 -6.40 11.56
CA PRO A 181 -19.53 -5.18 12.30
C PRO A 181 -18.57 -5.45 13.47
N GLY A 182 -17.57 -4.58 13.61
CA GLY A 182 -16.52 -4.68 14.62
C GLY A 182 -15.22 -5.34 14.12
N MET A 183 -15.23 -6.11 13.03
CA MET A 183 -14.02 -6.66 12.45
C MET A 183 -13.09 -5.56 11.94
N THR A 184 -11.78 -5.70 12.17
CA THR A 184 -10.73 -4.79 11.71
C THR A 184 -9.80 -5.51 10.74
N LEU A 185 -9.44 -4.82 9.66
CA LEU A 185 -8.60 -5.36 8.60
C LEU A 185 -7.88 -4.23 7.85
N THR A 186 -6.83 -4.58 7.12
CA THR A 186 -6.15 -3.66 6.20
C THR A 186 -6.76 -3.71 4.80
N VAL A 187 -6.58 -2.64 4.01
CA VAL A 187 -6.80 -2.61 2.56
C VAL A 187 -5.59 -1.98 1.89
N GLU A 188 -4.80 -2.81 1.20
CA GLU A 188 -3.42 -2.52 0.81
C GLU A 188 -3.05 -2.94 -0.63
N PRO A 189 -3.83 -2.61 -1.67
CA PRO A 189 -3.44 -2.96 -3.02
C PRO A 189 -2.13 -2.28 -3.43
N GLY A 190 -1.41 -2.89 -4.38
CA GLY A 190 -0.18 -2.34 -4.92
C GLY A 190 0.12 -2.79 -6.34
N LEU A 191 1.08 -2.14 -6.98
CA LEU A 191 1.71 -2.56 -8.23
C LEU A 191 3.23 -2.49 -8.08
N TYR A 192 3.91 -3.54 -8.49
CA TYR A 192 5.35 -3.72 -8.35
C TYR A 192 5.96 -4.07 -9.72
N ILE A 193 6.41 -3.03 -10.43
CA ILE A 193 6.89 -3.15 -11.82
C ILE A 193 8.42 -3.34 -11.76
N ARG A 194 8.84 -4.60 -11.55
CA ARG A 194 10.26 -4.95 -11.48
C ARG A 194 10.94 -4.69 -12.82
N PRO A 195 12.18 -4.16 -12.84
CA PRO A 195 12.95 -4.01 -14.07
C PRO A 195 13.09 -5.37 -14.80
N ALA A 196 12.79 -5.39 -16.11
CA ALA A 196 12.98 -6.53 -17.00
C ALA A 196 13.05 -6.03 -18.44
N ASP A 197 13.57 -6.86 -19.37
CA ASP A 197 13.80 -6.47 -20.77
C ASP A 197 12.52 -6.09 -21.52
N ASP A 198 11.38 -6.63 -21.12
CA ASP A 198 10.06 -6.37 -21.71
C ASP A 198 9.28 -5.23 -21.00
N ILE A 199 9.88 -4.58 -20.01
CA ILE A 199 9.25 -3.48 -19.26
C ILE A 199 9.76 -2.14 -19.80
N PRO A 200 8.86 -1.20 -20.16
CA PRO A 200 9.26 0.15 -20.54
C PRO A 200 10.11 0.82 -19.46
N LEU A 201 11.23 1.42 -19.83
CA LEU A 201 12.18 2.04 -18.90
C LEU A 201 11.51 3.07 -17.96
N ALA A 202 10.51 3.80 -18.46
CA ALA A 202 9.76 4.79 -17.68
C ALA A 202 8.94 4.19 -16.53
N LEU A 203 8.58 2.91 -16.61
CA LEU A 203 7.82 2.18 -15.62
C LEU A 203 8.68 1.26 -14.74
N ALA A 204 9.90 0.94 -15.20
CA ALA A 204 10.78 0.00 -14.54
C ALA A 204 11.20 0.51 -13.15
N GLY A 205 11.03 -0.34 -12.13
CA GLY A 205 11.36 -0.02 -10.74
C GLY A 205 10.31 0.81 -10.01
N ILE A 206 9.13 1.04 -10.58
CA ILE A 206 8.01 1.64 -9.85
C ILE A 206 7.34 0.56 -8.99
N GLY A 207 7.43 0.73 -7.66
CA GLY A 207 6.68 -0.03 -6.67
C GLY A 207 5.79 0.92 -5.89
N ILE A 208 4.48 0.66 -5.85
CA ILE A 208 3.48 1.48 -5.16
C ILE A 208 2.55 0.56 -4.37
N ARG A 209 2.38 0.85 -3.08
CA ARG A 209 1.33 0.31 -2.21
C ARG A 209 0.66 1.48 -1.49
N ILE A 210 -0.66 1.42 -1.35
CA ILE A 210 -1.45 2.37 -0.59
C ILE A 210 -2.33 1.56 0.35
N GLU A 211 -2.17 1.77 1.65
CA GLU A 211 -2.79 0.97 2.69
C GLU A 211 -3.46 1.81 3.74
N ASP A 212 -4.64 1.40 4.13
CA ASP A 212 -5.40 1.95 5.24
C ASP A 212 -5.92 0.84 6.16
N ASP A 213 -5.99 1.16 7.45
CA ASP A 213 -6.68 0.37 8.47
C ASP A 213 -8.18 0.68 8.47
N LEU A 214 -9.01 -0.37 8.48
CA LEU A 214 -10.46 -0.26 8.42
C LEU A 214 -11.14 -1.03 9.54
N ARG A 215 -12.30 -0.53 9.97
CA ARG A 215 -13.26 -1.28 10.77
C ARG A 215 -14.57 -1.45 10.01
N VAL A 216 -15.10 -2.65 9.96
CA VAL A 216 -16.44 -2.94 9.43
C VAL A 216 -17.49 -2.31 10.37
N THR A 217 -18.47 -1.60 9.80
CA THR A 217 -19.58 -0.96 10.53
C THR A 217 -20.91 -1.65 10.19
N GLU A 218 -22.01 -1.21 10.76
CA GLU A 218 -23.35 -1.75 10.45
C GLU A 218 -23.77 -1.54 8.99
N THR A 219 -23.21 -0.55 8.29
CA THR A 219 -23.66 -0.15 6.94
C THR A 219 -22.54 -0.09 5.89
N GLY A 220 -21.30 -0.43 6.24
CA GLY A 220 -20.14 -0.35 5.36
C GLY A 220 -18.84 -0.53 6.13
N CYS A 221 -17.86 0.35 5.92
CA CYS A 221 -16.64 0.37 6.71
C CYS A 221 -16.23 1.80 7.10
N HIS A 222 -15.45 1.92 8.15
CA HIS A 222 -14.82 3.15 8.61
C HIS A 222 -13.32 3.05 8.44
N VAL A 223 -12.72 4.00 7.74
CA VAL A 223 -11.27 4.09 7.55
C VAL A 223 -10.68 4.87 8.72
N PHE A 224 -9.75 4.29 9.47
CA PHE A 224 -9.06 4.94 10.58
C PHE A 224 -7.93 5.85 10.10
N THR A 225 -7.27 5.45 9.01
CA THR A 225 -6.08 6.11 8.50
C THR A 225 -6.42 7.49 7.92
N THR A 226 -5.75 8.52 8.41
CA THR A 226 -5.93 9.92 7.98
C THR A 226 -4.72 10.48 7.24
N ALA A 227 -3.68 9.67 7.03
CA ALA A 227 -2.50 10.09 6.27
C ALA A 227 -2.90 10.42 4.82
N PRO A 228 -2.41 11.54 4.24
CA PRO A 228 -2.77 11.95 2.89
C PRO A 228 -2.39 10.89 1.86
N LYS A 229 -3.29 10.68 0.87
CA LYS A 229 -3.09 9.71 -0.20
C LYS A 229 -3.47 10.24 -1.59
N ALA A 230 -4.16 11.35 -1.70
CA ALA A 230 -4.35 11.98 -2.99
C ALA A 230 -3.03 12.66 -3.44
N ILE A 231 -2.71 12.54 -4.74
CA ILE A 231 -1.46 13.11 -5.32
C ILE A 231 -1.31 14.58 -4.93
N ALA A 232 -2.35 15.38 -5.10
CA ALA A 232 -2.32 16.81 -4.79
C ALA A 232 -2.04 17.08 -3.30
N GLU A 233 -2.61 16.30 -2.39
CA GLU A 233 -2.38 16.41 -0.95
C GLU A 233 -0.94 16.05 -0.57
N ILE A 234 -0.39 14.98 -1.19
CA ILE A 234 1.01 14.57 -0.98
C ILE A 234 1.95 15.67 -1.46
N GLU A 235 1.78 16.14 -2.70
CA GLU A 235 2.62 17.20 -3.27
C GLU A 235 2.51 18.51 -2.46
N GLU A 236 1.34 18.82 -1.87
CA GLU A 236 1.16 19.99 -0.99
C GLU A 236 1.89 19.81 0.34
N VAL A 237 1.76 18.64 0.98
CA VAL A 237 2.45 18.33 2.26
C VAL A 237 3.98 18.38 2.11
N MET A 238 4.48 18.01 0.93
CA MET A 238 5.91 17.96 0.61
C MET A 238 6.45 19.29 0.04
N ARG A 239 5.57 20.26 -0.21
CA ARG A 239 6.02 21.59 -0.65
C ARG A 239 6.90 22.21 0.43
N HIS A 240 8.08 22.65 0.01
CA HIS A 240 9.00 23.41 0.85
C HIS A 240 8.89 24.88 0.46
N ASP A 241 8.69 25.74 1.44
CA ASP A 241 8.77 27.19 1.31
C ASP A 241 10.22 27.65 1.12
#